data_be5e0e0d78e83043fb4a0283ea33ad87
#
_entry.id   be5e0e0d78e83043fb4a0283ea33ad87
#
_cell.length_a   1.000
_cell.length_b   1.000
_cell.length_c   1.000
_cell.angle_alpha   90.00
_cell.angle_beta   90.00
_cell.angle_gamma   90.00
#
_symmetry.space_group_name_H-M   'P 1'
#
loop_
_entity.id
_entity.type
_entity.pdbx_description
1 polymer ?
#
loop_
_entity_poly.entity_id
_entity_poly.type
_entity_poly.pdbx_seq_one_letter_code
_entity_poly.pdbx_strand_id
1 'polypeptide(L)'
;APLAPLHAEPGKEQDQARRELRSGKVQSLRQIEQRVLPTMRGMQYLGPEYDPAAMAYRLKFIRAGRVVFVDVDARSGAIINQSR
;
A
#
# COMPACT_ATOMS: atom_id res chain seq x y z
N ALA A 1 5.11 13.37 1.53
CA ALA A 1 5.68 12.94 1.57
C ALA A 1 6.62 12.89 1.61
N PRO A 2 6.64 12.87 1.98
CA PRO A 2 7.68 12.98 2.15
C PRO A 2 8.47 12.20 1.57
N LEU A 3 9.03 12.46 1.26
CA LEU A 3 9.89 11.99 0.77
C LEU A 3 10.41 10.96 1.30
N ALA A 4 10.27 10.02 0.83
CA ALA A 4 10.92 8.94 1.21
C ALA A 4 12.24 9.30 1.36
N PRO A 5 12.68 9.25 2.47
CA PRO A 5 13.96 9.62 2.67
C PRO A 5 14.81 8.70 1.90
N LEU A 6 15.72 9.26 1.31
CA LEU A 6 16.68 8.54 0.59
C LEU A 6 17.38 7.52 1.43
N HIS A 7 17.29 7.69 2.74
CA HIS A 7 17.95 6.76 3.62
C HIS A 7 17.02 5.73 4.16
N ALA A 8 15.78 5.72 3.74
CA ALA A 8 14.88 4.72 4.22
C ALA A 8 15.34 3.38 3.71
N GLU A 9 15.65 2.50 4.60
CA GLU A 9 16.02 1.16 4.25
C GLU A 9 14.78 0.34 4.05
N PRO A 10 14.68 -0.43 2.96
CA PRO A 10 13.48 -1.23 2.73
C PRO A 10 13.11 -2.12 3.90
N GLY A 11 14.11 -2.62 4.64
CA GLY A 11 13.83 -3.47 5.78
C GLY A 11 13.12 -2.76 6.90
N LYS A 12 13.30 -1.46 7.06
CA LYS A 12 12.66 -0.72 8.13
C LYS A 12 11.17 -0.57 7.91
N GLU A 13 10.76 -0.35 6.69
CA GLU A 13 9.34 -0.25 6.38
C GLU A 13 8.64 -1.58 6.64
N GLN A 14 9.26 -2.67 6.26
CA GLN A 14 8.70 -3.99 6.50
C GLN A 14 8.64 -4.33 7.98
N ASP A 15 9.66 -3.94 8.73
CA ASP A 15 9.68 -4.18 10.17
C ASP A 15 8.60 -3.39 10.87
N GLN A 16 8.39 -2.15 10.46
CA GLN A 16 7.34 -1.31 11.00
C GLN A 16 5.97 -1.91 10.71
N ALA A 17 5.75 -2.33 9.47
CA ALA A 17 4.49 -2.94 9.08
C ALA A 17 4.20 -4.20 9.90
N ARG A 18 5.22 -5.03 10.11
CA ARG A 18 5.05 -6.24 10.89
C ARG A 18 4.72 -5.95 12.34
N ARG A 19 5.34 -4.94 12.92
CA ARG A 19 5.07 -4.57 14.31
C ARG A 19 3.64 -4.09 14.46
N GLU A 20 3.18 -3.28 13.53
CA GLU A 20 1.82 -2.75 13.56
C GLU A 20 0.78 -3.84 13.32
N LEU A 21 1.09 -4.76 12.43
CA LEU A 21 0.22 -5.89 12.19
C LEU A 21 0.10 -6.76 13.44
N ARG A 22 1.22 -7.04 14.10
CA ARG A 22 1.20 -7.86 15.31
C ARG A 22 0.44 -7.20 16.46
N SER A 23 0.44 -5.87 16.50
CA SER A 23 -0.29 -5.13 17.53
C SER A 23 -1.76 -4.98 17.21
N GLY A 24 -2.21 -5.44 16.03
CA GLY A 24 -3.60 -5.32 15.63
C GLY A 24 -3.99 -3.94 15.15
N LYS A 25 -3.02 -3.07 14.92
CA LYS A 25 -3.32 -1.70 14.49
C LYS A 25 -3.69 -1.61 13.04
N VAL A 26 -3.19 -2.51 12.23
CA VAL A 26 -3.44 -2.48 10.78
C VAL A 26 -3.85 -3.85 10.27
N GLN A 27 -4.54 -3.85 9.15
CA GLN A 27 -4.87 -5.08 8.44
C GLN A 27 -3.64 -5.56 7.69
N SER A 28 -3.59 -6.86 7.43
CA SER A 28 -2.48 -7.40 6.66
C SER A 28 -2.56 -6.95 5.21
N LEU A 29 -1.41 -6.93 4.55
CA LEU A 29 -1.36 -6.64 3.12
C LEU A 29 -2.26 -7.59 2.34
N ARG A 30 -2.27 -8.86 2.72
CA ARG A 30 -3.09 -9.85 2.03
C ARG A 30 -4.57 -9.50 2.11
N GLN A 31 -5.04 -9.05 3.26
CA GLN A 31 -6.43 -8.62 3.42
C GLN A 31 -6.73 -7.42 2.54
N ILE A 32 -5.82 -6.46 2.49
CA ILE A 32 -5.95 -5.28 1.64
C ILE A 32 -6.00 -5.69 0.17
N GLU A 33 -5.07 -6.55 -0.25
CA GLU A 33 -5.02 -7.01 -1.63
C GLU A 33 -6.29 -7.76 -2.03
N GLN A 34 -6.77 -8.63 -1.17
CA GLN A 34 -7.99 -9.40 -1.46
C GLN A 34 -9.20 -8.49 -1.65
N ARG A 35 -9.19 -7.34 -1.01
CA ARG A 35 -10.29 -6.38 -1.14
C ARG A 35 -10.15 -5.51 -2.38
N VAL A 36 -8.94 -5.08 -2.69
CA VAL A 36 -8.71 -4.07 -3.73
C VAL A 36 -8.48 -4.67 -5.10
N LEU A 37 -7.67 -5.72 -5.21
CA LEU A 37 -7.29 -6.27 -6.50
C LEU A 37 -8.49 -6.64 -7.39
N PRO A 38 -9.57 -7.24 -6.84
CA PRO A 38 -10.71 -7.56 -7.70
C PRO A 38 -11.38 -6.35 -8.35
N THR A 39 -11.18 -5.15 -7.78
CA THR A 39 -11.77 -3.93 -8.34
C THR A 39 -10.91 -3.30 -9.42
N MET A 40 -9.68 -3.80 -9.60
CA MET A 40 -8.71 -3.23 -10.55
C MET A 40 -8.55 -4.09 -11.78
N ARG A 41 -9.67 -4.44 -12.39
CA ARG A 41 -9.66 -5.28 -13.58
C ARG A 41 -8.98 -4.58 -14.75
N GLY A 42 -8.27 -5.36 -15.55
CA GLY A 42 -7.57 -4.83 -16.71
C GLY A 42 -6.25 -4.15 -16.40
N MET A 43 -5.84 -4.15 -15.14
CA MET A 43 -4.57 -3.57 -14.74
C MET A 43 -3.63 -4.66 -14.27
N GLN A 44 -2.35 -4.46 -14.51
CA GLN A 44 -1.33 -5.36 -14.00
C GLN A 44 -0.86 -4.83 -12.65
N TYR A 45 -0.88 -5.68 -11.66
CA TYR A 45 -0.44 -5.31 -10.31
C TYR A 45 1.08 -5.35 -10.24
N LEU A 46 1.69 -4.26 -9.78
CA LEU A 46 3.14 -4.14 -9.67
C LEU A 46 3.65 -4.39 -8.26
N GLY A 47 2.78 -4.32 -7.28
CA GLY A 47 3.16 -4.58 -5.90
C GLY A 47 2.83 -3.43 -4.97
N PRO A 48 3.00 -3.67 -3.66
CA PRO A 48 2.65 -2.69 -2.64
C PRO A 48 3.86 -1.90 -2.16
N GLU A 49 3.56 -0.75 -1.55
CA GLU A 49 4.48 -0.03 -0.70
C GLU A 49 3.73 0.29 0.58
N TYR A 50 4.40 0.26 1.71
CA TYR A 50 3.79 0.65 2.97
C TYR A 50 4.40 1.96 3.45
N ASP A 51 3.54 2.89 3.85
CA ASP A 51 3.95 4.16 4.44
C ASP A 51 3.58 4.14 5.92
N PRO A 52 4.54 3.91 6.81
CA PRO A 52 4.23 3.84 8.24
C PRO A 52 3.77 5.19 8.82
N ALA A 53 4.24 6.29 8.26
CA ALA A 53 3.82 7.60 8.77
C ALA A 53 2.34 7.84 8.51
N ALA A 54 1.85 7.40 7.37
CA ALA A 54 0.44 7.53 7.02
C ALA A 54 -0.38 6.31 7.45
N MET A 55 0.26 5.23 7.86
CA MET A 55 -0.38 3.94 8.12
C MET A 55 -1.24 3.52 6.93
N ALA A 56 -0.64 3.56 5.75
CA ALA A 56 -1.33 3.30 4.51
C ALA A 56 -0.49 2.43 3.57
N TYR A 57 -1.16 1.60 2.79
CA TYR A 57 -0.51 0.87 1.71
C TYR A 57 -0.76 1.61 0.42
N ARG A 58 0.26 1.71 -0.40
CA ARG A 58 0.11 2.18 -1.79
C ARG A 58 0.26 0.99 -2.69
N LEU A 59 -0.83 0.63 -3.37
CA LEU A 59 -0.82 -0.45 -4.33
C LEU A 59 -0.59 0.15 -5.71
N LYS A 60 0.40 -0.37 -6.42
CA LYS A 60 0.78 0.17 -7.72
C LYS A 60 0.35 -0.77 -8.82
N PHE A 61 -0.17 -0.20 -9.89
CA PHE A 61 -0.65 -0.95 -11.04
C PHE A 61 -0.17 -0.29 -12.31
N ILE A 62 -0.23 -1.04 -13.41
CA ILE A 62 0.05 -0.46 -14.71
C ILE A 62 -1.15 -0.73 -15.60
N ARG A 63 -1.55 0.30 -16.33
CA ARG A 63 -2.66 0.21 -17.25
C ARG A 63 -2.31 1.03 -18.48
N ALA A 64 -2.32 0.39 -19.64
CA ALA A 64 -2.01 1.06 -20.91
C ALA A 64 -0.70 1.85 -20.83
N GLY A 65 0.32 1.26 -20.21
CA GLY A 65 1.63 1.89 -20.08
C GLY A 65 1.74 2.97 -19.02
N ARG A 66 0.68 3.22 -18.26
CA ARG A 66 0.68 4.26 -17.22
C ARG A 66 0.60 3.64 -15.84
N VAL A 67 1.35 4.20 -14.90
CA VAL A 67 1.32 3.73 -13.52
C VAL A 67 0.13 4.38 -12.81
N VAL A 68 -0.63 3.55 -12.10
CA VAL A 68 -1.78 3.99 -11.33
C VAL A 68 -1.54 3.59 -9.88
N PHE A 69 -1.83 4.49 -8.95
CA PHE A 69 -1.67 4.21 -7.52
C PHE A 69 -3.03 4.16 -6.85
N VAL A 70 -3.16 3.24 -5.90
CA VAL A 70 -4.32 3.20 -5.03
C VAL A 70 -3.78 3.20 -3.60
N ASP A 71 -4.10 4.25 -2.85
CA ASP A 71 -3.69 4.36 -1.47
C ASP A 71 -4.83 3.88 -0.57
N VAL A 72 -4.52 2.97 0.33
CA VAL A 72 -5.50 2.31 1.17
C VAL A 72 -5.12 2.51 2.63
N ASP A 73 -6.06 2.96 3.43
CA ASP A 73 -5.84 3.09 4.87
C ASP A 73 -5.64 1.68 5.43
N ALA A 74 -4.49 1.45 6.02
CA ALA A 74 -4.16 0.11 6.52
C ALA A 74 -5.03 -0.29 7.72
N ARG A 75 -5.57 0.67 8.44
CA ARG A 75 -6.41 0.38 9.60
C ARG A 75 -7.80 -0.06 9.20
N SER A 76 -8.40 0.63 8.26
CA SER A 76 -9.80 0.37 7.86
C SER A 76 -9.92 -0.42 6.56
N GLY A 77 -8.89 -0.40 5.71
CA GLY A 77 -8.98 -0.97 4.39
C GLY A 77 -9.69 -0.07 3.39
N ALA A 78 -10.00 1.15 3.77
CA ALA A 78 -10.68 2.09 2.88
C ALA A 78 -9.71 2.72 1.89
N ILE A 79 -10.14 2.88 0.64
CA ILE A 79 -9.35 3.60 -0.34
C ILE A 79 -9.42 5.08 0.00
N ILE A 80 -8.26 5.70 0.20
CA ILE A 80 -8.17 7.10 0.58
C ILE A 80 -7.71 8.00 -0.55
N ASN A 81 -7.08 7.42 -1.57
CA ASN A 81 -6.65 8.19 -2.73
C ASN A 81 -6.44 7.23 -3.90
N GLN A 82 -6.70 7.71 -5.09
CA GLN A 82 -6.50 6.91 -6.29
C GLN A 82 -6.07 7.83 -7.42
N SER A 83 -4.90 7.55 -7.99
CA SER A 83 -4.44 8.30 -9.15
C SER A 83 -5.10 7.76 -10.41
N ARG A 84 -5.01 8.51 -11.48
CA ARG A 84 -5.60 8.11 -12.75
C ARG A 84 -4.58 8.00 -13.85
#